data_2e5aa30ce77f2da5351185d509543b0f
#
_entry.id   2e5aa30ce77f2da5351185d509543b0f
#
_cell.length_a   1.000
_cell.length_b   1.000
_cell.length_c   1.000
_cell.angle_alpha   90.00
_cell.angle_beta   90.00
_cell.angle_gamma   90.00
#
_symmetry.space_group_name_H-M   'P 1'
#
loop_
_entity.id
_entity.type
_entity.pdbx_description
1 polymer ?
#
loop_
_entity_poly.entity_id
_entity_poly.type
_entity_poly.pdbx_seq_one_letter_code
_entity_poly.pdbx_strand_id
1 'polypeptide(L)'
;MKRILLVLTLTALIFSCKKEDVKPNTTITTIIEGCIYIDALNYNPEATENDGSCEYPPVGISALQLSSITINAIPLTNNGSNWDWDITGLTSDPDVFYVLKQGEVEIYSSTSQDNISTLPISFTENLPYTINNLSLEYTIELYDNDQIIGVEENELIGYCSFIPNEYITVEGTEINIINSEVNMTLDVEWLQ
;
A
#
# COMPACT_ATOMS: atom_id res chain seq x y z
N MET A 1 -99.42 -43.50 -26.21
CA MET A 1 -98.41 -42.65 -26.82
C MET A 1 -97.87 -41.71 -25.78
N LYS A 2 -96.72 -42.07 -25.16
CA LYS A 2 -96.09 -41.29 -24.10
C LYS A 2 -94.95 -40.53 -24.65
N ARG A 3 -95.00 -39.20 -24.64
CA ARG A 3 -93.91 -38.32 -25.01
C ARG A 3 -92.96 -38.18 -23.86
N ILE A 4 -91.73 -38.62 -24.00
CA ILE A 4 -90.64 -38.44 -23.02
C ILE A 4 -89.96 -37.11 -23.30
N LEU A 5 -90.04 -36.19 -22.35
CA LEU A 5 -89.37 -34.88 -22.40
C LEU A 5 -87.96 -35.03 -21.85
N LEU A 6 -87.00 -34.90 -22.73
CA LEU A 6 -85.57 -34.96 -22.35
C LEU A 6 -85.12 -33.55 -21.86
N VAL A 7 -84.87 -33.41 -20.59
CA VAL A 7 -84.32 -32.14 -19.99
C VAL A 7 -82.84 -32.26 -20.04
N LEU A 8 -82.18 -31.41 -20.87
CA LEU A 8 -80.76 -31.29 -20.99
C LEU A 8 -80.28 -30.27 -19.92
N THR A 9 -79.65 -30.72 -18.84
CA THR A 9 -79.02 -29.82 -17.87
C THR A 9 -77.62 -29.47 -18.35
N LEU A 10 -77.42 -28.22 -18.70
CA LEU A 10 -76.17 -27.64 -19.12
C LEU A 10 -75.39 -27.17 -17.84
N THR A 11 -74.41 -27.96 -17.40
CA THR A 11 -73.52 -27.59 -16.30
C THR A 11 -72.45 -26.67 -16.82
N ALA A 12 -72.54 -25.38 -16.47
CA ALA A 12 -71.48 -24.40 -16.75
C ALA A 12 -70.32 -24.61 -15.74
N LEU A 13 -69.17 -25.07 -16.24
CA LEU A 13 -67.91 -25.10 -15.52
C LEU A 13 -67.30 -23.71 -15.54
N ILE A 14 -67.40 -22.98 -14.43
CA ILE A 14 -66.67 -21.72 -14.24
C ILE A 14 -65.25 -22.06 -13.83
N PHE A 15 -64.31 -21.95 -14.79
CA PHE A 15 -62.88 -21.91 -14.52
C PHE A 15 -62.56 -20.59 -13.85
N SER A 16 -62.42 -20.63 -12.51
CA SER A 16 -61.85 -19.52 -11.75
C SER A 16 -60.34 -19.47 -12.00
N CYS A 17 -59.91 -18.62 -12.90
CA CYS A 17 -58.48 -18.30 -13.09
C CYS A 17 -58.02 -17.49 -11.86
N LYS A 18 -57.32 -18.12 -10.88
CA LYS A 18 -56.60 -17.40 -9.82
C LYS A 18 -55.46 -16.66 -10.49
N LYS A 19 -55.55 -15.34 -10.52
CA LYS A 19 -54.44 -14.45 -10.87
C LYS A 19 -53.49 -14.54 -9.69
N GLU A 20 -52.36 -15.24 -9.83
CA GLU A 20 -51.28 -15.12 -8.88
C GLU A 20 -50.72 -13.73 -8.97
N ASP A 21 -50.84 -12.95 -7.90
CA ASP A 21 -50.14 -11.69 -7.72
C ASP A 21 -48.65 -12.02 -7.60
N VAL A 22 -47.94 -11.98 -8.74
CA VAL A 22 -46.48 -11.98 -8.76
C VAL A 22 -46.05 -10.68 -8.12
N LYS A 23 -45.67 -10.74 -6.83
CA LYS A 23 -45.00 -9.65 -6.18
C LYS A 23 -43.72 -9.37 -6.96
N PRO A 24 -43.50 -8.14 -7.44
CA PRO A 24 -42.25 -7.82 -8.09
C PRO A 24 -41.14 -8.10 -7.05
N ASN A 25 -40.24 -9.04 -7.38
CA ASN A 25 -39.03 -9.25 -6.60
C ASN A 25 -38.14 -8.03 -6.83
N THR A 26 -38.35 -7.01 -6.00
CA THR A 26 -37.51 -5.81 -6.01
C THR A 26 -36.19 -6.21 -5.38
N THR A 27 -35.27 -6.68 -6.20
CA THR A 27 -33.87 -6.79 -5.78
C THR A 27 -33.40 -5.36 -5.56
N ILE A 28 -33.26 -4.97 -4.29
CA ILE A 28 -32.63 -3.70 -3.93
C ILE A 28 -31.15 -3.90 -4.26
N THR A 29 -30.73 -3.46 -5.45
CA THR A 29 -29.31 -3.35 -5.75
C THR A 29 -28.81 -2.13 -5.00
N THR A 30 -27.96 -2.36 -4.02
CA THR A 30 -27.28 -1.24 -3.32
C THR A 30 -26.36 -0.59 -4.35
N ILE A 31 -26.62 0.67 -4.66
CA ILE A 31 -25.72 1.48 -5.46
C ILE A 31 -24.58 1.91 -4.54
N ILE A 32 -23.36 1.55 -4.93
CA ILE A 32 -22.13 2.01 -4.30
C ILE A 32 -21.48 2.97 -5.29
N GLU A 33 -21.45 4.23 -4.95
CA GLU A 33 -20.83 5.28 -5.75
C GLU A 33 -19.32 5.29 -5.54
N GLY A 34 -18.53 5.60 -6.58
CA GLY A 34 -17.09 5.68 -6.53
C GLY A 34 -16.45 5.58 -7.91
N CYS A 35 -15.13 5.66 -7.99
CA CYS A 35 -14.42 5.48 -9.25
C CYS A 35 -14.38 4.01 -9.67
N ILE A 36 -14.91 3.71 -10.89
CA ILE A 36 -14.98 2.35 -11.46
C ILE A 36 -13.87 2.05 -12.47
N TYR A 37 -12.97 2.99 -12.74
CA TYR A 37 -11.90 2.82 -13.72
C TYR A 37 -10.63 2.31 -13.01
N ILE A 38 -10.16 1.12 -13.43
CA ILE A 38 -9.02 0.44 -12.82
C ILE A 38 -7.70 1.21 -12.92
N ASP A 39 -7.58 2.11 -13.90
CA ASP A 39 -6.39 2.93 -14.11
C ASP A 39 -6.38 4.21 -13.25
N ALA A 40 -7.44 4.44 -12.46
CA ALA A 40 -7.51 5.58 -11.55
C ALA A 40 -6.83 5.27 -10.22
N LEU A 41 -6.20 6.29 -9.62
CA LEU A 41 -5.51 6.19 -8.31
C LEU A 41 -6.47 5.81 -7.18
N ASN A 42 -7.73 6.24 -7.29
CA ASN A 42 -8.78 6.00 -6.31
C ASN A 42 -9.84 5.00 -6.79
N TYR A 43 -9.43 4.02 -7.63
CA TYR A 43 -10.31 2.93 -8.07
C TYR A 43 -10.95 2.21 -6.89
N ASN A 44 -12.28 2.08 -6.91
CA ASN A 44 -13.04 1.33 -5.93
C ASN A 44 -13.65 0.07 -6.56
N PRO A 45 -13.12 -1.13 -6.28
CA PRO A 45 -13.64 -2.38 -6.86
C PRO A 45 -15.07 -2.72 -6.41
N GLU A 46 -15.58 -2.10 -5.35
CA GLU A 46 -16.96 -2.29 -4.88
C GLU A 46 -17.95 -1.30 -5.51
N ALA A 47 -17.46 -0.26 -6.18
CA ALA A 47 -18.33 0.72 -6.83
C ALA A 47 -19.12 0.08 -7.96
N THR A 48 -20.43 0.36 -7.98
CA THR A 48 -21.37 -0.10 -9.02
C THR A 48 -21.77 1.04 -9.97
N GLU A 49 -21.49 2.29 -9.59
CA GLU A 49 -21.77 3.49 -10.37
C GLU A 49 -20.62 4.49 -10.20
N ASN A 50 -20.19 5.09 -11.32
CA ASN A 50 -19.16 6.12 -11.32
C ASN A 50 -19.72 7.45 -10.86
N ASP A 51 -19.21 7.99 -9.77
CA ASP A 51 -19.59 9.30 -9.20
C ASP A 51 -18.81 10.48 -9.80
N GLY A 52 -17.88 10.22 -10.72
CA GLY A 52 -17.02 11.23 -11.32
C GLY A 52 -15.80 11.63 -10.47
N SER A 53 -15.54 10.92 -9.38
CA SER A 53 -14.43 11.20 -8.46
C SER A 53 -13.08 10.63 -8.93
N CYS A 54 -13.01 10.02 -10.13
CA CYS A 54 -11.79 9.36 -10.59
C CYS A 54 -10.61 10.35 -10.69
N GLU A 55 -9.55 10.00 -10.00
CA GLU A 55 -8.27 10.70 -10.03
C GLU A 55 -7.27 9.89 -10.85
N TYR A 56 -6.55 10.54 -11.75
CA TYR A 56 -5.55 9.88 -12.58
C TYR A 56 -4.17 10.42 -12.28
N PRO A 57 -3.12 9.58 -12.41
CA PRO A 57 -1.75 10.05 -12.29
C PRO A 57 -1.51 11.25 -13.22
N PRO A 58 -0.69 12.24 -12.82
CA PRO A 58 -0.27 13.29 -13.72
C PRO A 58 0.33 12.71 -14.99
N VAL A 59 -0.14 13.18 -16.14
CA VAL A 59 0.33 12.68 -17.44
C VAL A 59 1.80 13.04 -17.60
N GLY A 60 2.64 12.04 -17.87
CA GLY A 60 4.03 12.25 -18.23
C GLY A 60 5.06 12.03 -17.12
N ILE A 61 4.67 11.51 -15.93
CA ILE A 61 5.68 11.13 -14.93
C ILE A 61 6.58 10.03 -15.50
N SER A 62 7.87 10.30 -15.54
CA SER A 62 8.89 9.41 -16.10
C SER A 62 9.89 8.91 -15.05
N ALA A 63 10.06 9.64 -13.94
CA ALA A 63 11.01 9.29 -12.90
C ALA A 63 10.57 9.84 -11.53
N LEU A 64 11.16 9.29 -10.48
CA LEU A 64 11.11 9.78 -9.11
C LEU A 64 12.49 10.28 -8.71
N GLN A 65 12.60 11.49 -8.20
CA GLN A 65 13.81 11.97 -7.54
C GLN A 65 13.65 11.82 -6.02
N LEU A 66 14.49 10.99 -5.40
CA LEU A 66 14.57 10.80 -3.96
C LEU A 66 15.53 11.83 -3.38
N SER A 67 15.06 12.71 -2.52
CA SER A 67 15.81 13.85 -1.98
C SER A 67 16.27 13.67 -0.54
N SER A 68 15.54 12.93 0.27
CA SER A 68 15.94 12.53 1.62
C SER A 68 15.27 11.23 2.06
N ILE A 69 15.87 10.58 3.06
CA ILE A 69 15.32 9.42 3.77
C ILE A 69 15.31 9.77 5.23
N THR A 70 14.12 9.85 5.84
CA THR A 70 13.94 10.11 7.27
C THR A 70 13.48 8.84 7.96
N ILE A 71 14.23 8.39 8.94
CA ILE A 71 13.92 7.23 9.77
C ILE A 71 13.14 7.71 10.99
N ASN A 72 11.86 7.30 11.08
CA ASN A 72 10.95 7.71 12.13
C ASN A 72 10.90 6.72 13.29
N ALA A 73 11.13 5.44 13.03
CA ALA A 73 11.16 4.37 14.03
C ALA A 73 12.07 3.22 13.60
N ILE A 74 12.76 2.64 14.58
CA ILE A 74 13.52 1.39 14.48
C ILE A 74 13.32 0.60 15.78
N PRO A 75 13.61 -0.73 15.81
CA PRO A 75 13.70 -1.49 17.06
C PRO A 75 14.78 -0.89 17.98
N LEU A 76 14.45 -0.66 19.23
CA LEU A 76 15.39 -0.11 20.21
C LEU A 76 16.41 -1.14 20.71
N THR A 77 16.21 -2.42 20.43
CA THR A 77 17.07 -3.52 20.85
C THR A 77 17.15 -4.58 19.77
N ASN A 78 18.28 -5.24 19.65
CA ASN A 78 18.48 -6.44 18.85
C ASN A 78 18.07 -7.67 19.67
N ASN A 79 16.86 -8.22 19.40
CA ASN A 79 16.30 -9.38 20.12
C ASN A 79 16.33 -9.26 21.66
N GLY A 80 16.17 -8.03 22.19
CA GLY A 80 16.17 -7.74 23.64
C GLY A 80 17.54 -7.48 24.23
N SER A 81 18.60 -7.47 23.42
CA SER A 81 19.95 -7.00 23.76
C SER A 81 20.16 -5.58 23.24
N ASN A 82 21.15 -4.89 23.74
CA ASN A 82 21.58 -3.63 23.13
C ASN A 82 22.15 -3.91 21.74
N TRP A 83 22.11 -2.90 20.87
CA TRP A 83 22.71 -2.98 19.55
C TRP A 83 24.23 -3.09 19.67
N ASP A 84 24.86 -2.14 20.33
CA ASP A 84 26.31 -2.15 20.58
C ASP A 84 26.68 -2.87 21.85
N TRP A 85 27.80 -3.59 21.83
CA TRP A 85 28.42 -4.13 23.00
C TRP A 85 29.53 -3.18 23.50
N ASP A 86 29.16 -2.27 24.39
CA ASP A 86 30.08 -1.32 24.95
C ASP A 86 30.76 -1.87 26.25
N ILE A 87 32.07 -2.17 26.15
CA ILE A 87 32.90 -2.53 27.31
C ILE A 87 33.14 -1.36 28.25
N THR A 88 32.83 -0.13 27.85
CA THR A 88 32.98 1.09 28.62
C THR A 88 31.67 1.52 29.28
N GLY A 89 30.53 1.00 28.86
CA GLY A 89 29.21 1.29 29.40
C GLY A 89 28.69 2.70 29.04
N LEU A 90 29.22 3.33 27.99
CA LEU A 90 28.91 4.72 27.64
C LEU A 90 27.86 4.86 26.55
N THR A 91 27.77 3.94 25.61
CA THR A 91 26.76 3.96 24.51
C THR A 91 26.38 2.54 24.14
N SER A 92 25.13 2.33 23.87
CA SER A 92 24.55 1.04 23.44
C SER A 92 23.54 1.22 22.34
N ASP A 93 23.54 2.43 21.77
CA ASP A 93 22.60 2.83 20.71
C ASP A 93 23.25 2.57 19.34
N PRO A 94 22.47 2.18 18.32
CA PRO A 94 23.02 1.76 17.04
C PRO A 94 23.70 2.90 16.27
N ASP A 95 24.72 2.53 15.48
CA ASP A 95 25.38 3.36 14.49
C ASP A 95 24.71 3.14 13.11
N VAL A 96 23.65 3.92 12.83
CA VAL A 96 22.73 3.63 11.75
C VAL A 96 23.23 4.12 10.39
N PHE A 97 23.21 3.23 9.38
CA PHE A 97 23.33 3.60 7.99
C PHE A 97 22.27 2.87 7.14
N TYR A 98 22.01 3.37 5.92
CA TYR A 98 21.09 2.71 5.01
C TYR A 98 21.79 2.20 3.74
N VAL A 99 21.20 1.15 3.17
CA VAL A 99 21.53 0.63 1.84
C VAL A 99 20.28 0.68 0.98
N LEU A 100 20.34 1.43 -0.13
CA LEU A 100 19.29 1.44 -1.15
C LEU A 100 19.58 0.35 -2.17
N LYS A 101 18.60 -0.53 -2.42
CA LYS A 101 18.70 -1.66 -3.35
C LYS A 101 17.58 -1.65 -4.40
N GLN A 102 17.87 -2.27 -5.53
CA GLN A 102 16.89 -2.69 -6.53
C GLN A 102 17.01 -4.21 -6.70
N GLY A 103 16.06 -4.96 -6.15
CA GLY A 103 16.22 -6.39 -5.97
C GLY A 103 17.45 -6.69 -5.11
N GLU A 104 18.35 -7.56 -5.61
CA GLU A 104 19.59 -7.91 -4.91
C GLU A 104 20.76 -6.93 -5.20
N VAL A 105 20.54 -5.92 -6.02
CA VAL A 105 21.60 -5.00 -6.44
C VAL A 105 21.61 -3.78 -5.55
N GLU A 106 22.72 -3.57 -4.84
CA GLU A 106 22.99 -2.33 -4.11
C GLU A 106 23.18 -1.18 -5.10
N ILE A 107 22.41 -0.11 -4.89
CA ILE A 107 22.51 1.13 -5.66
C ILE A 107 23.44 2.09 -4.94
N TYR A 108 23.24 2.23 -3.63
CA TYR A 108 23.95 3.19 -2.81
C TYR A 108 23.90 2.79 -1.33
N SER A 109 25.00 3.08 -0.60
CA SER A 109 25.09 2.95 0.86
C SER A 109 25.46 4.31 1.45
N SER A 110 24.79 4.75 2.51
CA SER A 110 25.13 5.97 3.22
C SER A 110 26.33 5.77 4.14
N THR A 111 26.91 6.87 4.64
CA THR A 111 27.76 6.81 5.86
C THR A 111 26.86 6.57 7.07
N SER A 112 27.43 6.02 8.15
CA SER A 112 26.70 5.84 9.43
C SER A 112 26.50 7.16 10.15
N GLN A 113 25.40 7.24 10.91
CA GLN A 113 25.19 8.22 11.96
C GLN A 113 25.33 7.50 13.29
N ASP A 114 26.29 7.96 14.09
CA ASP A 114 26.73 7.22 15.27
C ASP A 114 25.81 7.42 16.47
N ASN A 115 25.62 6.37 17.27
CA ASN A 115 24.96 6.37 18.57
C ASN A 115 23.54 6.99 18.53
N ILE A 116 22.65 6.43 17.77
CA ILE A 116 21.30 6.96 17.56
C ILE A 116 20.41 6.66 18.77
N SER A 117 20.33 7.60 19.70
CA SER A 117 19.47 7.54 20.90
C SER A 117 18.11 8.22 20.72
N THR A 118 17.92 8.98 19.65
CA THR A 118 16.67 9.72 19.38
C THR A 118 16.30 9.69 17.90
N LEU A 119 15.01 9.58 17.64
CA LEU A 119 14.42 9.64 16.30
C LEU A 119 13.48 10.85 16.19
N PRO A 120 13.22 11.39 15.01
CA PRO A 120 13.70 10.93 13.71
C PRO A 120 15.14 11.34 13.40
N ILE A 121 15.80 10.59 12.48
CA ILE A 121 17.06 10.96 11.85
C ILE A 121 16.88 11.02 10.34
N SER A 122 17.63 11.89 9.65
CA SER A 122 17.50 12.07 8.21
C SER A 122 18.85 11.93 7.51
N PHE A 123 18.79 11.29 6.33
CA PHE A 123 19.92 11.12 5.43
C PHE A 123 19.66 11.93 4.15
N THR A 124 20.62 12.78 3.79
CA THR A 124 20.62 13.58 2.56
C THR A 124 21.89 13.40 1.75
N GLU A 125 22.84 12.61 2.26
CA GLU A 125 24.12 12.37 1.63
C GLU A 125 23.96 11.61 0.32
N ASN A 126 24.64 12.10 -0.73
CA ASN A 126 24.56 11.60 -2.10
C ASN A 126 23.13 11.57 -2.70
N LEU A 127 22.21 12.26 -2.09
CA LEU A 127 20.92 12.59 -2.66
C LEU A 127 20.97 14.00 -3.30
N PRO A 128 20.12 14.30 -4.29
CA PRO A 128 19.03 13.46 -4.79
C PRO A 128 19.49 12.32 -5.70
N TYR A 129 18.81 11.17 -5.61
CA TYR A 129 18.95 10.04 -6.51
C TYR A 129 17.72 9.89 -7.41
N THR A 130 17.94 9.68 -8.72
CA THR A 130 16.83 9.56 -9.67
C THR A 130 16.52 8.10 -9.97
N ILE A 131 15.29 7.67 -9.63
CA ILE A 131 14.72 6.37 -9.93
C ILE A 131 13.96 6.48 -11.26
N ASN A 132 14.47 5.84 -12.32
CA ASN A 132 13.87 5.88 -13.65
C ASN A 132 12.88 4.74 -13.91
N ASN A 133 12.93 3.65 -13.16
CA ASN A 133 11.99 2.55 -13.33
C ASN A 133 11.00 2.52 -12.17
N LEU A 134 9.85 3.15 -12.40
CA LEU A 134 8.83 3.32 -11.36
C LEU A 134 8.04 2.04 -11.04
N SER A 135 8.17 0.99 -11.88
CA SER A 135 7.43 -0.26 -11.72
C SER A 135 8.21 -1.35 -10.98
N LEU A 136 9.47 -1.09 -10.65
CA LEU A 136 10.28 -2.04 -9.89
C LEU A 136 10.21 -1.77 -8.40
N GLU A 137 10.41 -2.83 -7.63
CA GLU A 137 10.54 -2.75 -6.19
C GLU A 137 11.95 -2.26 -5.82
N TYR A 138 11.97 -1.31 -4.90
CA TYR A 138 13.17 -0.80 -4.24
C TYR A 138 13.09 -1.11 -2.77
N THR A 139 14.23 -1.42 -2.16
CA THR A 139 14.33 -1.73 -0.74
C THR A 139 15.35 -0.80 -0.10
N ILE A 140 15.00 -0.26 1.06
CA ILE A 140 15.91 0.47 1.93
C ILE A 140 16.13 -0.40 3.15
N GLU A 141 17.34 -0.93 3.28
CA GLU A 141 17.78 -1.70 4.44
C GLU A 141 18.52 -0.76 5.40
N LEU A 142 18.27 -0.91 6.70
CA LEU A 142 18.99 -0.22 7.78
C LEU A 142 19.91 -1.21 8.46
N TYR A 143 21.12 -0.78 8.72
CA TYR A 143 22.12 -1.56 9.41
C TYR A 143 22.70 -0.78 10.58
N ASP A 144 23.11 -1.52 11.60
CA ASP A 144 24.02 -1.08 12.63
C ASP A 144 25.45 -1.35 12.18
N ASN A 145 26.32 -0.34 12.30
CA ASN A 145 27.70 -0.39 11.84
C ASN A 145 28.64 -0.71 12.99
N ASP A 146 28.82 -2.00 13.28
CA ASP A 146 29.74 -2.47 14.29
C ASP A 146 31.20 -2.48 13.80
N GLN A 147 31.97 -1.49 14.16
CA GLN A 147 33.41 -1.47 13.94
C GLN A 147 34.18 -2.18 15.06
N ILE A 148 34.21 -3.50 15.05
CA ILE A 148 35.12 -4.27 15.89
C ILE A 148 36.45 -4.37 15.16
N ILE A 149 37.58 -4.14 15.90
CA ILE A 149 38.94 -4.13 15.35
C ILE A 149 39.20 -5.34 14.46
N GLY A 150 39.10 -5.13 13.11
CA GLY A 150 39.45 -6.11 12.07
C GLY A 150 38.31 -7.00 11.59
N VAL A 151 37.09 -6.80 12.01
CA VAL A 151 35.87 -7.44 11.47
C VAL A 151 34.80 -6.37 11.37
N GLU A 152 34.32 -6.11 10.16
CA GLU A 152 33.09 -5.34 9.92
C GLU A 152 31.94 -6.33 9.96
N GLU A 153 31.19 -6.37 11.04
CA GLU A 153 29.92 -7.08 11.15
C GLU A 153 28.81 -6.04 11.23
N ASN A 154 28.14 -5.80 10.12
CA ASN A 154 26.97 -4.95 10.10
C ASN A 154 25.73 -5.78 10.43
N GLU A 155 25.00 -5.41 11.46
CA GLU A 155 23.77 -6.09 11.86
C GLU A 155 22.55 -5.43 11.18
N LEU A 156 21.68 -6.25 10.57
CA LEU A 156 20.44 -5.73 9.96
C LEU A 156 19.45 -5.30 11.03
N ILE A 157 19.15 -4.01 11.09
CA ILE A 157 18.12 -3.44 11.96
C ILE A 157 16.73 -3.75 11.40
N GLY A 158 16.56 -3.60 10.08
CA GLY A 158 15.32 -3.85 9.39
C GLY A 158 15.30 -3.20 8.01
N TYR A 159 14.17 -3.32 7.31
CA TYR A 159 14.05 -2.78 5.96
C TYR A 159 12.62 -2.35 5.65
N CYS A 160 12.45 -1.49 4.66
CA CYS A 160 11.19 -1.19 4.02
C CYS A 160 11.35 -1.28 2.50
N SER A 161 10.32 -1.82 1.82
CA SER A 161 10.27 -1.87 0.36
C SER A 161 9.15 -0.99 -0.17
N PHE A 162 9.32 -0.48 -1.40
CA PHE A 162 8.30 0.30 -2.09
C PHE A 162 8.42 0.16 -3.61
N ILE A 163 7.29 0.28 -4.29
CA ILE A 163 7.20 0.39 -5.75
C ILE A 163 6.74 1.82 -6.04
N PRO A 164 7.56 2.67 -6.67
CA PRO A 164 7.23 4.10 -6.85
C PRO A 164 5.85 4.35 -7.45
N ASN A 165 5.42 3.56 -8.46
CA ASN A 165 4.12 3.72 -9.10
C ASN A 165 2.92 3.62 -8.15
N GLU A 166 3.06 2.95 -7.00
CA GLU A 166 1.98 2.79 -6.02
C GLU A 166 1.76 4.05 -5.18
N TYR A 167 2.69 5.02 -5.26
CA TYR A 167 2.68 6.25 -4.47
C TYR A 167 2.48 7.52 -5.32
N ILE A 168 2.29 7.38 -6.63
CA ILE A 168 2.05 8.55 -7.50
C ILE A 168 0.72 9.18 -7.11
N THR A 169 0.79 10.42 -6.61
CA THR A 169 -0.37 11.25 -6.30
C THR A 169 -0.22 12.61 -6.96
N VAL A 170 -1.32 13.35 -7.10
CA VAL A 170 -1.33 14.65 -7.79
C VAL A 170 -0.44 15.70 -7.11
N GLU A 171 -0.23 15.59 -5.80
CA GLU A 171 0.49 16.58 -4.99
C GLU A 171 1.50 15.95 -4.01
N GLY A 172 1.78 14.63 -4.13
CA GLY A 172 2.62 13.93 -3.16
C GLY A 172 4.10 14.24 -3.34
N THR A 173 4.72 14.82 -2.31
CA THR A 173 6.17 15.04 -2.19
C THR A 173 6.80 14.12 -1.16
N GLU A 174 6.02 13.27 -0.52
CA GLU A 174 6.46 12.35 0.50
C GLU A 174 5.87 10.95 0.29
N ILE A 175 6.69 9.92 0.50
CA ILE A 175 6.28 8.53 0.55
C ILE A 175 6.53 8.01 1.96
N ASN A 176 5.48 7.57 2.65
CA ASN A 176 5.60 6.94 3.97
C ASN A 176 5.58 5.43 3.79
N ILE A 177 6.65 4.77 4.19
CA ILE A 177 6.81 3.31 4.12
C ILE A 177 6.98 2.75 5.53
N ILE A 178 6.18 1.73 5.84
CA ILE A 178 6.12 1.15 7.19
C ILE A 178 6.18 -0.38 7.06
N ASN A 179 7.08 -0.93 7.84
CA ASN A 179 7.14 -2.36 8.12
C ASN A 179 6.85 -2.53 9.63
N SER A 180 6.75 -3.76 10.13
CA SER A 180 6.39 -4.05 11.53
C SER A 180 7.27 -3.36 12.56
N GLU A 181 8.52 -3.04 12.24
CA GLU A 181 9.54 -2.55 13.17
C GLU A 181 10.20 -1.25 12.72
N VAL A 182 10.11 -0.92 11.43
CA VAL A 182 10.76 0.23 10.80
C VAL A 182 9.71 1.13 10.16
N ASN A 183 9.87 2.45 10.35
CA ASN A 183 9.05 3.48 9.73
C ASN A 183 9.95 4.53 9.10
N MET A 184 9.74 4.81 7.82
CA MET A 184 10.52 5.78 7.06
C MET A 184 9.61 6.74 6.30
N THR A 185 10.07 7.97 6.13
CA THR A 185 9.52 8.97 5.21
C THR A 185 10.57 9.28 4.16
N LEU A 186 10.19 9.18 2.89
CA LEU A 186 11.01 9.54 1.74
C LEU A 186 10.50 10.87 1.19
N ASP A 187 11.36 11.90 1.14
CA ASP A 187 11.05 13.13 0.44
C ASP A 187 11.36 12.94 -1.06
N VAL A 188 10.37 13.22 -1.89
CA VAL A 188 10.43 12.89 -3.32
C VAL A 188 9.94 14.03 -4.20
N GLU A 189 10.41 14.05 -5.45
CA GLU A 189 9.90 14.87 -6.53
C GLU A 189 9.60 13.99 -7.75
N TRP A 190 8.39 14.13 -8.30
CA TRP A 190 7.98 13.41 -9.51
C TRP A 190 8.42 14.18 -10.76
N LEU A 191 9.29 13.57 -11.57
CA LEU A 191 9.82 14.16 -12.79
C LEU A 191 8.98 13.75 -14.01
N GLN A 192 8.73 14.73 -14.91
CA GLN A 192 8.01 14.55 -16.17
C GLN A 192 8.95 14.43 -17.37
#